data_559741460f940e25cab1eb4310d3ba99
#
_entry.id   559741460f940e25cab1eb4310d3ba99
#
_cell.length_a   1.000
_cell.length_b   1.000
_cell.length_c   1.000
_cell.angle_alpha   90.00
_cell.angle_beta   90.00
_cell.angle_gamma   90.00
#
_symmetry.space_group_name_H-M   'P 1'
#
loop_
_entity.id
_entity.type
_entity.pdbx_description
1 polymer ?
#
loop_
_entity_poly.entity_id
_entity_poly.type
_entity_poly.pdbx_seq_one_letter_code
_entity_poly.pdbx_strand_id
1 'polypeptide(L)'
;KMDGDVLYFISTRFDGAGLYQLEDGEISPVLVRDGSVDSFDRCNGKMLLCALWDMKPQELYNEEGRRVTRFNDAALRGKYVARPEAICFTRGDHEVHGFVLKPMDFESGKKYPVIFDIHGGPKTVYGPVFYHEMQYWASRGYFVIFCNPTGSDGRGAFMDIRGKYGTVDFDDLMAFCDTALARYP
;
A
#
# COMPACT_ATOMS: atom_id res chain seq x y z
N LYS A 1 -1.94 -3.38 21.62
CA LYS A 1 -2.45 -4.30 22.64
C LYS A 1 -1.33 -4.73 23.56
N MET A 2 -1.56 -4.73 24.85
CA MET A 2 -0.59 -5.21 25.85
C MET A 2 -0.72 -6.73 26.04
N ASP A 3 0.42 -7.41 26.22
CA ASP A 3 0.53 -8.80 26.65
C ASP A 3 1.74 -8.89 27.60
N GLY A 4 1.48 -8.94 28.91
CA GLY A 4 2.53 -8.69 29.91
C GLY A 4 3.09 -7.25 29.77
N ASP A 5 4.39 -7.13 29.72
CA ASP A 5 5.11 -5.85 29.57
C ASP A 5 5.36 -5.46 28.12
N VAL A 6 4.89 -6.27 27.14
CA VAL A 6 5.08 -6.02 25.72
C VAL A 6 3.85 -5.30 25.13
N LEU A 7 4.07 -4.18 24.45
CA LEU A 7 3.05 -3.48 23.66
C LEU A 7 3.13 -3.85 22.20
N TYR A 8 2.10 -4.49 21.67
CA TYR A 8 1.94 -4.75 20.23
C TYR A 8 1.13 -3.65 19.56
N PHE A 9 1.58 -3.19 18.39
CA PHE A 9 0.91 -2.12 17.65
C PHE A 9 1.16 -2.24 16.14
N ILE A 10 0.22 -1.69 15.35
CA ILE A 10 0.38 -1.53 13.91
C ILE A 10 0.98 -0.15 13.65
N SER A 11 1.97 -0.09 12.77
CA SER A 11 2.51 1.17 12.28
C SER A 11 2.58 1.17 10.77
N THR A 12 2.18 2.30 10.18
CA THR A 12 2.30 2.53 8.75
C THR A 12 3.74 2.73 8.33
N ARG A 13 4.03 2.27 7.13
CA ARG A 13 5.26 2.54 6.36
C ARG A 13 4.86 3.26 5.08
N PHE A 14 5.85 3.68 4.30
CA PHE A 14 5.62 4.35 3.01
C PHE A 14 4.91 3.47 1.95
N ASP A 15 4.71 2.18 2.21
CA ASP A 15 4.16 1.20 1.27
C ASP A 15 3.13 0.23 1.90
N GLY A 16 2.62 0.55 3.10
CA GLY A 16 1.66 -0.28 3.80
C GLY A 16 1.78 -0.20 5.32
N ALA A 17 1.34 -1.22 6.02
CA ALA A 17 1.42 -1.30 7.47
C ALA A 17 1.98 -2.65 7.94
N GLY A 18 2.80 -2.61 8.97
CA GLY A 18 3.37 -3.77 9.64
C GLY A 18 2.96 -3.86 11.11
N LEU A 19 3.11 -5.05 11.69
CA LEU A 19 2.95 -5.28 13.12
C LEU A 19 4.32 -5.21 13.81
N TYR A 20 4.36 -4.45 14.88
CA TYR A 20 5.54 -4.19 15.71
C TYR A 20 5.26 -4.47 17.17
N GLN A 21 6.32 -4.62 17.96
CA GLN A 21 6.27 -4.65 19.40
C GLN A 21 7.23 -3.61 20.01
N LEU A 22 6.85 -3.13 21.19
CA LEU A 22 7.68 -2.33 22.07
C LEU A 22 7.88 -3.12 23.37
N GLU A 23 9.12 -3.42 23.68
CA GLU A 23 9.56 -4.15 24.87
C GLU A 23 10.84 -3.50 25.39
N ASP A 24 10.93 -3.25 26.68
CA ASP A 24 12.08 -2.60 27.34
C ASP A 24 12.55 -1.28 26.69
N GLY A 25 11.61 -0.53 26.09
CA GLY A 25 11.90 0.74 25.38
C GLY A 25 12.39 0.57 23.94
N GLU A 26 12.53 -0.66 23.46
CA GLU A 26 12.97 -0.97 22.09
C GLU A 26 11.79 -1.38 21.20
N ILE A 27 11.73 -0.81 19.98
CA ILE A 27 10.74 -1.18 18.96
C ILE A 27 11.36 -2.21 18.02
N SER A 28 10.69 -3.33 17.84
CA SER A 28 11.10 -4.36 16.89
C SER A 28 9.94 -4.86 16.02
N PRO A 29 10.21 -5.30 14.77
CA PRO A 29 9.18 -5.85 13.90
C PRO A 29 8.75 -7.25 14.38
N VAL A 30 7.44 -7.50 14.38
CA VAL A 30 6.85 -8.82 14.62
C VAL A 30 6.49 -9.48 13.29
N LEU A 31 5.69 -8.79 12.47
CA LEU A 31 5.33 -9.23 11.12
C LEU A 31 5.31 -8.01 10.18
N VAL A 32 6.33 -7.95 9.34
CA VAL A 32 6.49 -6.91 8.32
C VAL A 32 6.83 -7.57 6.99
N ARG A 33 5.97 -7.39 6.00
CA ARG A 33 6.14 -7.93 4.63
C ARG A 33 5.38 -7.05 3.64
N ASP A 34 5.52 -7.36 2.34
CA ASP A 34 4.77 -6.67 1.29
C ASP A 34 3.26 -6.83 1.51
N GLY A 35 2.55 -5.70 1.48
CA GLY A 35 1.14 -5.60 1.79
C GLY A 35 0.89 -4.83 3.09
N SER A 36 -0.26 -5.05 3.70
CA SER A 36 -0.70 -4.26 4.85
C SER A 36 -1.40 -5.12 5.90
N VAL A 37 -1.06 -4.90 7.17
CA VAL A 37 -1.82 -5.41 8.32
C VAL A 37 -2.88 -4.38 8.68
N ASP A 38 -4.16 -4.78 8.66
CA ASP A 38 -5.29 -3.90 9.00
C ASP A 38 -5.60 -3.93 10.50
N SER A 39 -5.60 -5.13 11.06
CA SER A 39 -5.89 -5.32 12.47
C SER A 39 -5.29 -6.62 12.99
N PHE A 40 -5.18 -6.74 14.29
CA PHE A 40 -4.77 -7.96 14.95
C PHE A 40 -5.44 -8.12 16.31
N ASP A 41 -5.50 -9.33 16.77
CA ASP A 41 -5.78 -9.64 18.17
C ASP A 41 -4.82 -10.68 18.70
N ARG A 42 -4.61 -10.67 20.03
CA ARG A 42 -3.72 -11.59 20.73
C ARG A 42 -4.38 -12.08 21.99
N CYS A 43 -4.37 -13.40 22.20
CA CYS A 43 -4.93 -14.05 23.36
C CYS A 43 -4.14 -15.33 23.67
N ASN A 44 -3.77 -15.53 24.95
CA ASN A 44 -3.08 -16.72 25.43
C ASN A 44 -1.82 -17.08 24.61
N GLY A 45 -0.99 -16.08 24.29
CA GLY A 45 0.23 -16.27 23.52
C GLY A 45 0.03 -16.48 22.00
N LYS A 46 -1.20 -16.64 21.52
CA LYS A 46 -1.54 -16.77 20.10
C LYS A 46 -1.97 -15.45 19.51
N MET A 47 -1.69 -15.26 18.23
CA MET A 47 -2.05 -14.06 17.50
C MET A 47 -2.84 -14.40 16.25
N LEU A 48 -3.81 -13.54 15.93
CA LEU A 48 -4.55 -13.58 14.68
C LEU A 48 -4.51 -12.18 14.06
N LEU A 49 -4.15 -12.12 12.78
CA LEU A 49 -4.06 -10.87 12.02
C LEU A 49 -5.09 -10.89 10.89
N CYS A 50 -5.68 -9.73 10.61
CA CYS A 50 -6.37 -9.45 9.36
C CYS A 50 -5.42 -8.62 8.48
N ALA A 51 -5.12 -9.10 7.29
CA ALA A 51 -4.13 -8.45 6.43
C ALA A 51 -4.45 -8.62 4.93
N LEU A 52 -3.94 -7.67 4.13
CA LEU A 52 -3.94 -7.70 2.67
C LEU A 52 -2.55 -8.12 2.18
N TRP A 53 -2.32 -9.42 2.08
CA TRP A 53 -1.07 -9.98 1.59
C TRP A 53 -1.26 -10.79 0.31
N ASP A 54 -0.19 -10.98 -0.44
CA ASP A 54 -0.15 -11.84 -1.64
C ASP A 54 -1.15 -11.42 -2.74
N MET A 55 -1.43 -10.11 -2.85
CA MET A 55 -2.44 -9.57 -3.78
C MET A 55 -3.82 -10.20 -3.61
N LYS A 56 -4.23 -10.37 -2.37
CA LYS A 56 -5.57 -10.80 -1.98
C LYS A 56 -6.28 -9.73 -1.15
N PRO A 57 -7.61 -9.67 -1.21
CA PRO A 57 -8.38 -8.97 -0.18
C PRO A 57 -8.08 -9.55 1.20
N GLN A 58 -8.62 -8.92 2.24
CA GLN A 58 -8.39 -9.33 3.63
C GLN A 58 -8.61 -10.83 3.85
N GLU A 59 -7.63 -11.45 4.45
CA GLU A 59 -7.67 -12.82 4.96
C GLU A 59 -7.12 -12.83 6.39
N LEU A 60 -7.39 -13.89 7.14
CA LEU A 60 -6.82 -14.07 8.47
C LEU A 60 -5.51 -14.87 8.38
N TYR A 61 -4.55 -14.46 9.19
CA TYR A 61 -3.21 -15.06 9.27
C TYR A 61 -2.85 -15.32 10.74
N ASN A 62 -2.09 -16.36 10.99
CA ASN A 62 -1.57 -16.66 12.33
C ASN A 62 -0.27 -15.88 12.63
N GLU A 63 0.31 -16.10 13.81
CA GLU A 63 1.52 -15.46 14.30
C GLU A 63 2.77 -15.68 13.43
N GLU A 64 2.81 -16.76 12.66
CA GLU A 64 3.90 -17.03 11.71
C GLU A 64 3.62 -16.45 10.32
N GLY A 65 2.52 -15.70 10.16
CA GLY A 65 2.13 -15.12 8.86
C GLY A 65 1.56 -16.16 7.88
N ARG A 66 1.15 -17.35 8.36
CA ARG A 66 0.48 -18.36 7.54
C ARG A 66 -1.01 -18.06 7.44
N ARG A 67 -1.55 -18.08 6.22
CA ARG A 67 -2.96 -17.83 5.96
C ARG A 67 -3.85 -18.92 6.57
N VAL A 68 -4.83 -18.50 7.37
CA VAL A 68 -5.80 -19.36 8.07
C VAL A 68 -7.10 -19.48 7.28
N THR A 69 -7.55 -18.39 6.65
CA THR A 69 -8.82 -18.35 5.89
C THR A 69 -8.60 -18.39 4.38
N ARG A 70 -9.67 -18.66 3.64
CA ARG A 70 -9.69 -18.70 2.18
C ARG A 70 -10.98 -18.09 1.64
N PHE A 71 -11.40 -16.98 2.24
CA PHE A 71 -12.69 -16.34 1.92
C PHE A 71 -12.75 -15.88 0.46
N ASN A 72 -11.62 -15.42 -0.08
CA ASN A 72 -11.55 -14.79 -1.39
C ASN A 72 -11.08 -15.74 -2.51
N ASP A 73 -10.63 -16.96 -2.20
CA ASP A 73 -10.06 -17.87 -3.20
C ASP A 73 -11.06 -18.26 -4.30
N ALA A 74 -12.33 -18.44 -3.95
CA ALA A 74 -13.36 -18.78 -4.94
C ALA A 74 -13.67 -17.61 -5.89
N ALA A 75 -13.76 -16.39 -5.35
CA ALA A 75 -14.03 -15.18 -6.12
C ALA A 75 -12.89 -14.79 -7.06
N LEU A 76 -11.64 -15.06 -6.67
CA LEU A 76 -10.45 -14.72 -7.46
C LEU A 76 -10.01 -15.84 -8.41
N ARG A 77 -10.63 -17.01 -8.33
CA ARG A 77 -10.23 -18.16 -9.17
C ARG A 77 -10.39 -17.83 -10.66
N GLY A 78 -9.28 -17.95 -11.40
CA GLY A 78 -9.25 -17.66 -12.84
C GLY A 78 -9.44 -16.19 -13.22
N LYS A 79 -9.38 -15.28 -12.24
CA LYS A 79 -9.40 -13.84 -12.52
C LYS A 79 -7.99 -13.30 -12.72
N TYR A 80 -7.87 -12.34 -13.60
CA TYR A 80 -6.66 -11.53 -13.70
C TYR A 80 -6.51 -10.68 -12.44
N VAL A 81 -5.31 -10.70 -11.86
CA VAL A 81 -4.93 -9.82 -10.74
C VAL A 81 -3.65 -9.11 -11.14
N ALA A 82 -3.76 -7.81 -11.43
CA ALA A 82 -2.63 -6.97 -11.75
C ALA A 82 -1.73 -6.80 -10.52
N ARG A 83 -0.41 -6.88 -10.73
CA ARG A 83 0.58 -6.60 -9.68
C ARG A 83 1.12 -5.19 -9.86
N PRO A 84 1.13 -4.36 -8.79
CA PRO A 84 1.66 -3.02 -8.89
C PRO A 84 3.18 -3.05 -9.10
N GLU A 85 3.64 -2.26 -10.05
CA GLU A 85 5.06 -1.97 -10.26
C GLU A 85 5.41 -0.68 -9.54
N ALA A 86 6.41 -0.70 -8.68
CA ALA A 86 6.83 0.47 -7.92
C ALA A 86 7.56 1.49 -8.82
N ILE A 87 7.25 2.75 -8.60
CA ILE A 87 7.99 3.90 -9.12
C ILE A 87 8.38 4.76 -7.91
N CYS A 88 9.68 5.05 -7.80
CA CYS A 88 10.21 5.93 -6.78
C CYS A 88 11.14 6.94 -7.45
N PHE A 89 11.05 8.20 -7.08
CA PHE A 89 11.96 9.27 -7.53
C PHE A 89 12.11 10.33 -6.46
N THR A 90 13.24 11.05 -6.51
CA THR A 90 13.52 12.15 -5.60
C THR A 90 12.96 13.45 -6.16
N ARG A 91 12.24 14.21 -5.34
CA ARG A 91 11.78 15.57 -5.64
C ARG A 91 12.21 16.51 -4.52
N GLY A 92 13.11 17.43 -4.84
CA GLY A 92 13.72 18.28 -3.80
C GLY A 92 14.51 17.46 -2.80
N ASP A 93 14.09 17.49 -1.55
CA ASP A 93 14.72 16.83 -0.40
C ASP A 93 14.02 15.55 0.05
N HIS A 94 12.98 15.12 -0.67
CA HIS A 94 12.21 13.92 -0.33
C HIS A 94 11.99 12.97 -1.51
N GLU A 95 11.62 11.74 -1.21
CA GLU A 95 11.25 10.72 -2.19
C GLU A 95 9.73 10.65 -2.33
N VAL A 96 9.24 10.55 -3.56
CA VAL A 96 7.86 10.22 -3.90
C VAL A 96 7.78 8.76 -4.30
N HIS A 97 6.98 7.99 -3.59
CA HIS A 97 6.74 6.58 -3.87
C HIS A 97 5.36 6.39 -4.45
N GLY A 98 5.27 5.61 -5.51
CA GLY A 98 3.99 5.27 -6.09
C GLY A 98 4.06 3.97 -6.87
N PHE A 99 2.96 3.66 -7.54
CA PHE A 99 2.75 2.37 -8.17
C PHE A 99 2.01 2.54 -9.50
N VAL A 100 2.22 1.57 -10.37
CA VAL A 100 1.51 1.43 -11.63
C VAL A 100 0.93 0.02 -11.74
N LEU A 101 -0.36 -0.08 -12.00
CA LEU A 101 -0.99 -1.32 -12.46
C LEU A 101 -1.13 -1.26 -13.97
N LYS A 102 -0.55 -2.25 -14.64
CA LYS A 102 -0.71 -2.41 -16.09
C LYS A 102 -2.08 -2.98 -16.42
N PRO A 103 -2.65 -2.58 -17.57
CA PRO A 103 -3.89 -3.20 -18.04
C PRO A 103 -3.69 -4.69 -18.33
N MET A 104 -4.76 -5.46 -18.23
CA MET A 104 -4.81 -6.81 -18.75
C MET A 104 -4.48 -6.78 -20.25
N ASP A 105 -3.70 -7.74 -20.72
CA ASP A 105 -3.25 -7.83 -22.10
C ASP A 105 -2.39 -6.63 -22.56
N PHE A 106 -1.56 -6.11 -21.66
CA PHE A 106 -0.62 -5.03 -21.95
C PHE A 106 0.36 -5.42 -23.06
N GLU A 107 0.44 -4.58 -24.09
CA GLU A 107 1.39 -4.69 -25.21
C GLU A 107 2.31 -3.45 -25.23
N SER A 108 3.62 -3.67 -25.27
CA SER A 108 4.58 -2.56 -25.36
C SER A 108 4.39 -1.75 -26.66
N GLY A 109 4.44 -0.42 -26.56
CA GLY A 109 4.27 0.49 -27.70
C GLY A 109 2.83 0.79 -28.06
N LYS A 110 1.85 0.18 -27.39
CA LYS A 110 0.44 0.51 -27.55
C LYS A 110 0.03 1.57 -26.51
N LYS A 111 -0.82 2.50 -26.92
CA LYS A 111 -1.37 3.52 -26.01
C LYS A 111 -2.61 3.01 -25.31
N TYR A 112 -2.72 3.35 -24.04
CA TYR A 112 -3.83 2.98 -23.17
C TYR A 112 -4.35 4.19 -22.41
N PRO A 113 -5.64 4.24 -22.08
CA PRO A 113 -6.14 5.26 -21.17
C PRO A 113 -5.57 5.04 -19.76
N VAL A 114 -5.41 6.14 -19.02
CA VAL A 114 -4.83 6.16 -17.67
C VAL A 114 -5.86 6.66 -16.68
N ILE A 115 -5.97 6.02 -15.54
CA ILE A 115 -6.66 6.51 -14.35
C ILE A 115 -5.58 6.84 -13.32
N PHE A 116 -5.56 8.08 -12.85
CA PHE A 116 -4.74 8.49 -11.72
C PHE A 116 -5.61 8.50 -10.47
N ASP A 117 -5.41 7.52 -9.59
CA ASP A 117 -6.11 7.41 -8.33
C ASP A 117 -5.35 8.19 -7.25
N ILE A 118 -6.03 9.11 -6.56
CA ILE A 118 -5.44 10.02 -5.60
C ILE A 118 -6.14 9.82 -4.26
N HIS A 119 -5.40 9.34 -3.26
CA HIS A 119 -5.97 9.18 -1.93
C HIS A 119 -6.17 10.53 -1.22
N GLY A 120 -7.18 10.58 -0.39
CA GLY A 120 -7.42 11.70 0.53
C GLY A 120 -6.83 11.46 1.90
N GLY A 121 -7.25 12.30 2.85
CA GLY A 121 -6.90 12.10 4.24
C GLY A 121 -6.24 13.30 4.93
N PRO A 122 -5.13 13.90 4.48
CA PRO A 122 -4.06 13.40 3.62
C PRO A 122 -3.28 12.23 4.21
N LYS A 123 -3.44 12.00 5.52
CA LYS A 123 -2.73 11.03 6.33
C LYS A 123 -3.26 9.62 6.09
N THR A 124 -2.94 9.06 4.94
CA THR A 124 -3.11 7.65 4.57
C THR A 124 -1.95 7.22 3.69
N VAL A 125 -1.90 5.98 3.27
CA VAL A 125 -0.83 5.45 2.44
C VAL A 125 -1.36 4.40 1.47
N TYR A 126 -0.97 4.49 0.20
CA TYR A 126 -1.08 3.41 -0.74
C TYR A 126 0.09 2.45 -0.62
N GLY A 127 -0.18 1.18 -0.88
CA GLY A 127 0.82 0.13 -0.93
C GLY A 127 0.51 -0.92 -1.99
N PRO A 128 1.37 -1.94 -2.15
CA PRO A 128 1.19 -3.03 -3.10
C PRO A 128 0.16 -4.06 -2.59
N VAL A 129 -1.08 -3.61 -2.40
CA VAL A 129 -2.20 -4.42 -1.91
C VAL A 129 -3.30 -4.56 -2.95
N PHE A 130 -4.24 -5.46 -2.71
CA PHE A 130 -5.39 -5.65 -3.58
C PHE A 130 -6.44 -4.54 -3.34
N TYR A 131 -6.46 -3.55 -4.20
CA TYR A 131 -7.54 -2.56 -4.28
C TYR A 131 -8.53 -3.00 -5.37
N HIS A 132 -9.74 -3.39 -4.98
CA HIS A 132 -10.74 -3.94 -5.90
C HIS A 132 -11.04 -3.01 -7.09
N GLU A 133 -11.22 -1.73 -6.83
CA GLU A 133 -11.51 -0.73 -7.86
C GLU A 133 -10.37 -0.60 -8.87
N MET A 134 -9.12 -0.52 -8.40
CA MET A 134 -7.94 -0.46 -9.27
C MET A 134 -7.78 -1.73 -10.11
N GLN A 135 -8.06 -2.91 -9.52
CA GLN A 135 -8.05 -4.18 -10.26
C GLN A 135 -9.13 -4.22 -11.33
N TYR A 136 -10.31 -3.68 -11.03
CA TYR A 136 -11.39 -3.57 -12.01
C TYR A 136 -10.96 -2.72 -13.22
N TRP A 137 -10.40 -1.54 -13.00
CA TRP A 137 -9.95 -0.67 -14.08
C TRP A 137 -8.81 -1.30 -14.89
N ALA A 138 -7.82 -1.92 -14.25
CA ALA A 138 -6.75 -2.63 -14.93
C ALA A 138 -7.31 -3.78 -15.81
N SER A 139 -8.31 -4.52 -15.34
CA SER A 139 -8.98 -5.57 -16.11
C SER A 139 -9.79 -5.04 -17.30
N ARG A 140 -10.12 -3.75 -17.32
CA ARG A 140 -10.86 -3.07 -18.39
C ARG A 140 -9.95 -2.35 -19.40
N GLY A 141 -8.64 -2.54 -19.29
CA GLY A 141 -7.69 -2.00 -20.25
C GLY A 141 -7.12 -0.63 -19.90
N TYR A 142 -7.24 -0.20 -18.63
CA TYR A 142 -6.66 1.04 -18.16
C TYR A 142 -5.32 0.79 -17.47
N PHE A 143 -4.35 1.67 -17.66
CA PHE A 143 -3.33 1.87 -16.64
C PHE A 143 -3.96 2.51 -15.42
N VAL A 144 -3.60 2.06 -14.24
CA VAL A 144 -3.96 2.73 -12.99
C VAL A 144 -2.67 3.15 -12.31
N ILE A 145 -2.50 4.44 -12.09
CA ILE A 145 -1.33 5.01 -11.40
C ILE A 145 -1.78 5.64 -10.09
N PHE A 146 -0.96 5.51 -9.05
CA PHE A 146 -1.25 6.05 -7.72
C PHE A 146 0.04 6.23 -6.93
N CYS A 147 0.12 7.25 -6.07
CA CYS A 147 1.32 7.51 -5.29
C CYS A 147 1.00 8.09 -3.91
N ASN A 148 2.04 8.19 -3.09
CA ASN A 148 2.01 8.78 -1.77
C ASN A 148 2.71 10.15 -1.80
N PRO A 149 1.97 11.26 -2.04
CA PRO A 149 2.53 12.60 -2.04
C PRO A 149 2.91 13.07 -0.63
N THR A 150 3.54 14.24 -0.54
CA THR A 150 3.77 14.93 0.74
C THR A 150 2.48 15.02 1.56
N GLY A 151 2.56 14.65 2.83
CA GLY A 151 1.40 14.55 3.73
C GLY A 151 0.87 13.14 3.93
N SER A 152 1.26 12.18 3.08
CA SER A 152 0.92 10.75 3.27
C SER A 152 1.53 10.19 4.54
N ASP A 153 0.90 9.19 5.11
CA ASP A 153 1.38 8.49 6.31
C ASP A 153 2.61 7.63 6.02
N GLY A 154 3.23 7.08 7.07
CA GLY A 154 4.38 6.19 6.96
C GLY A 154 5.72 6.87 6.66
N ARG A 155 5.75 8.20 6.57
CA ARG A 155 6.94 9.03 6.40
C ARG A 155 7.02 10.06 7.52
N GLY A 156 8.25 10.43 7.92
CA GLY A 156 8.45 11.49 8.91
C GLY A 156 7.91 12.87 8.52
N ALA A 157 7.75 13.09 7.22
CA ALA A 157 7.36 14.37 6.62
C ALA A 157 5.84 14.58 6.46
N PHE A 158 4.98 13.79 7.12
CA PHE A 158 3.52 13.95 6.99
C PHE A 158 3.01 15.32 7.46
N MET A 159 3.76 16.02 8.33
CA MET A 159 3.42 17.37 8.80
C MET A 159 3.79 18.48 7.80
N ASP A 160 4.59 18.20 6.79
CA ASP A 160 5.10 19.20 5.85
C ASP A 160 3.99 19.78 4.95
N ILE A 161 2.86 19.06 4.87
CA ILE A 161 1.66 19.53 4.18
C ILE A 161 0.90 20.61 4.99
N ARG A 162 1.19 20.77 6.28
CA ARG A 162 0.45 21.72 7.13
C ARG A 162 0.53 23.13 6.58
N GLY A 163 -0.63 23.73 6.29
CA GLY A 163 -0.75 25.05 5.68
C GLY A 163 -0.37 25.13 4.19
N LYS A 164 -0.07 23.98 3.54
CA LYS A 164 0.36 23.88 2.15
C LYS A 164 -0.48 22.90 1.31
N TYR A 165 -1.62 22.46 1.84
CA TYR A 165 -2.51 21.53 1.16
C TYR A 165 -2.96 22.08 -0.19
N GLY A 166 -2.91 21.27 -1.24
CA GLY A 166 -3.19 21.66 -2.62
C GLY A 166 -2.04 22.38 -3.33
N THR A 167 -0.83 22.36 -2.73
CA THR A 167 0.39 22.91 -3.35
C THR A 167 1.49 21.88 -3.46
N VAL A 168 2.18 21.56 -2.36
CA VAL A 168 3.30 20.62 -2.37
C VAL A 168 2.88 19.19 -2.73
N ASP A 169 1.73 18.76 -2.26
CA ASP A 169 1.09 17.49 -2.60
C ASP A 169 0.67 17.44 -4.08
N PHE A 170 0.08 18.53 -4.61
CA PHE A 170 -0.27 18.64 -6.01
C PHE A 170 0.98 18.54 -6.91
N ASP A 171 2.04 19.24 -6.55
CA ASP A 171 3.31 19.19 -7.29
C ASP A 171 3.91 17.77 -7.30
N ASP A 172 3.85 17.04 -6.18
CA ASP A 172 4.29 15.64 -6.11
C ASP A 172 3.44 14.73 -7.01
N LEU A 173 2.12 14.91 -6.98
CA LEU A 173 1.20 14.17 -7.83
C LEU A 173 1.49 14.39 -9.31
N MET A 174 1.69 15.63 -9.73
CA MET A 174 2.00 15.96 -11.13
C MET A 174 3.35 15.38 -11.55
N ALA A 175 4.38 15.51 -10.72
CA ALA A 175 5.69 14.94 -10.99
C ALA A 175 5.64 13.40 -11.09
N PHE A 176 4.82 12.75 -10.26
CA PHE A 176 4.59 11.31 -10.36
C PHE A 176 3.88 10.93 -11.67
N CYS A 177 2.86 11.67 -12.06
CA CYS A 177 2.16 11.48 -13.33
C CYS A 177 3.13 11.55 -14.51
N ASP A 178 3.94 12.61 -14.57
CA ASP A 178 4.93 12.80 -15.63
C ASP A 178 5.96 11.66 -15.67
N THR A 179 6.43 11.21 -14.49
CA THR A 179 7.37 10.09 -14.37
C THR A 179 6.76 8.77 -14.86
N ALA A 180 5.50 8.50 -14.51
CA ALA A 180 4.78 7.31 -14.95
C ALA A 180 4.55 7.32 -16.47
N LEU A 181 4.14 8.46 -17.04
CA LEU A 181 3.92 8.62 -18.48
C LEU A 181 5.23 8.53 -19.28
N ALA A 182 6.35 9.01 -18.74
CA ALA A 182 7.66 8.87 -19.37
C ALA A 182 8.12 7.40 -19.41
N ARG A 183 7.75 6.60 -18.41
CA ARG A 183 8.10 5.17 -18.33
C ARG A 183 7.21 4.31 -19.23
N TYR A 184 5.97 4.74 -19.47
CA TYR A 184 4.97 4.03 -20.28
C TYR A 184 4.33 4.99 -21.31
N PRO A 185 5.08 5.38 -22.35
CA PRO A 185 4.65 6.38 -23.33
C PRO A 185 3.53 5.88 -24.26
#